data_8971c6bef07cc518f784e28bfe4f5d6b
#
_entry.id   8971c6bef07cc518f784e28bfe4f5d6b
#
_cell.length_a   1.000
_cell.length_b   1.000
_cell.length_c   1.000
_cell.angle_alpha   90.00
_cell.angle_beta   90.00
_cell.angle_gamma   90.00
#
_symmetry.space_group_name_H-M   'P 1'
#
loop_
_entity.id
_entity.type
_entity.pdbx_description
1 polymer ?
#
loop_
_entity_poly.entity_id
_entity_poly.type
_entity_poly.pdbx_seq_one_letter_code
_entity_poly.pdbx_strand_id
1 'polypeptide(L)'
;MTQRNDKLDFIKGLLIIGVVYGHILNAVRMDTNTSFWIVRLIRTFDMPMFMLIGGYFLSKSILKYEPVKYALNKVTNLIAPLIIWCVLMNLTRMILTGQFDIVQTVKFILSYWFIWAIFICSIVYIGLSLIKCKILRLVCVIAIGIIWHVIPPQYTFNLSYVYVFFSIGFYLDSIWDILPKKFIKVGNIIFIIVFIVLMCFWNTDYTIWNTSGYLLEDTAHRIAIAVYRFLIGLTGIITAYTVYGFLYSACKKDNIISRIGKTSLMNYIIHPFIISIVFNPIIRLLIEKLGYNVFTYNVLVSELIFAPIVAFVISFLIEFAITLIKRIPYVGKYAFGFNICNARTENTKNEKI
;
A
#
# COMPACT_ATOMS: atom_id res chain seq x y z
N MET A 1 -17.47 -10.57 -17.16
CA MET A 1 -16.79 -9.62 -16.23
C MET A 1 -16.91 -10.20 -14.83
N THR A 2 -15.80 -10.44 -14.11
CA THR A 2 -15.87 -10.81 -12.69
C THR A 2 -16.41 -9.60 -11.93
N GLN A 3 -17.50 -9.78 -11.21
CA GLN A 3 -18.11 -8.73 -10.39
C GLN A 3 -17.04 -8.17 -9.45
N ARG A 4 -16.82 -6.87 -9.46
CA ARG A 4 -15.82 -6.20 -8.61
C ARG A 4 -16.20 -6.38 -7.15
N ASN A 5 -15.24 -6.73 -6.30
CA ASN A 5 -15.50 -6.98 -4.87
C ASN A 5 -15.44 -5.66 -4.10
N ASP A 6 -16.63 -5.09 -3.83
CA ASP A 6 -16.77 -3.81 -3.12
C ASP A 6 -16.22 -3.84 -1.68
N LYS A 7 -16.31 -5.00 -0.99
CA LYS A 7 -15.71 -5.19 0.34
C LYS A 7 -14.18 -5.02 0.29
N LEU A 8 -13.51 -5.60 -0.71
CA LEU A 8 -12.06 -5.41 -0.88
C LEU A 8 -11.70 -3.98 -1.25
N ASP A 9 -12.55 -3.30 -2.02
CA ASP A 9 -12.36 -1.87 -2.31
C ASP A 9 -12.51 -1.04 -1.04
N PHE A 10 -13.51 -1.31 -0.18
CA PHE A 10 -13.67 -0.66 1.13
C PHE A 10 -12.43 -0.85 2.02
N ILE A 11 -11.93 -2.08 2.12
CA ILE A 11 -10.72 -2.40 2.90
C ILE A 11 -9.52 -1.60 2.37
N LYS A 12 -9.28 -1.58 1.05
CA LYS A 12 -8.21 -0.77 0.45
C LYS A 12 -8.38 0.73 0.72
N GLY A 13 -9.63 1.21 0.81
CA GLY A 13 -9.93 2.59 1.18
C GLY A 13 -9.47 2.94 2.59
N LEU A 14 -9.79 2.09 3.57
CA LEU A 14 -9.31 2.28 4.94
C LEU A 14 -7.79 2.17 5.06
N LEU A 15 -7.19 1.20 4.36
CA LEU A 15 -5.73 1.04 4.35
C LEU A 15 -5.02 2.27 3.79
N ILE A 16 -5.46 2.83 2.65
CA ILE A 16 -4.79 3.99 2.06
C ILE A 16 -4.99 5.26 2.88
N ILE A 17 -6.16 5.44 3.51
CA ILE A 17 -6.38 6.53 4.47
C ILE A 17 -5.40 6.39 5.65
N GLY A 18 -5.17 5.17 6.15
CA GLY A 18 -4.18 4.90 7.19
C GLY A 18 -2.75 5.23 6.78
N VAL A 19 -2.37 4.97 5.53
CA VAL A 19 -1.06 5.37 4.99
C VAL A 19 -0.92 6.90 4.95
N VAL A 20 -1.91 7.59 4.40
CA VAL A 20 -1.92 9.06 4.34
C VAL A 20 -1.88 9.66 5.75
N TYR A 21 -2.64 9.10 6.69
CA TYR A 21 -2.63 9.47 8.11
C TYR A 21 -1.23 9.42 8.71
N GLY A 22 -0.48 8.33 8.50
CA GLY A 22 0.90 8.24 8.99
C GLY A 22 1.83 9.31 8.41
N HIS A 23 1.65 9.67 7.13
CA HIS A 23 2.41 10.75 6.50
C HIS A 23 2.03 12.15 7.00
N ILE A 24 0.75 12.39 7.30
CA ILE A 24 0.30 13.65 7.93
C ILE A 24 0.91 13.81 9.31
N LEU A 25 0.90 12.78 10.15
CA LEU A 25 1.52 12.86 11.48
C LEU A 25 3.02 13.16 11.41
N ASN A 26 3.75 12.51 10.50
CA ASN A 26 5.16 12.83 10.29
C ASN A 26 5.37 14.29 9.87
N ALA A 27 4.45 14.86 9.09
CA ALA A 27 4.54 16.23 8.61
C ALA A 27 4.26 17.26 9.69
N VAL A 28 3.30 17.01 10.60
CA VAL A 28 2.89 17.98 11.65
C VAL A 28 3.83 17.99 12.84
N ARG A 29 4.43 16.85 13.20
CA ARG A 29 5.18 16.76 14.45
C ARG A 29 6.68 17.04 14.33
N MET A 30 7.23 17.01 13.14
CA MET A 30 8.68 17.26 12.89
C MET A 30 9.64 16.43 13.77
N ASP A 31 9.13 15.68 14.75
CA ASP A 31 9.89 14.85 15.67
C ASP A 31 9.65 13.38 15.31
N THR A 32 10.70 12.75 14.79
CA THR A 32 10.67 11.38 14.30
C THR A 32 10.71 10.31 15.40
N ASN A 33 10.98 10.71 16.65
CA ASN A 33 11.25 9.78 17.74
C ASN A 33 10.02 9.37 18.55
N THR A 34 8.90 10.10 18.47
CA THR A 34 7.66 9.69 19.12
C THR A 34 6.79 8.89 18.17
N SER A 35 6.99 7.59 18.14
CA SER A 35 6.12 6.68 17.41
C SER A 35 4.77 6.57 18.10
N PHE A 36 3.73 7.08 17.44
CA PHE A 36 2.34 7.01 17.90
C PHE A 36 1.84 5.57 17.87
N TRP A 37 1.12 5.16 18.87
CA TRP A 37 0.64 3.79 18.97
C TRP A 37 -0.33 3.42 17.83
N ILE A 38 -1.16 4.38 17.34
CA ILE A 38 -2.05 4.15 16.19
C ILE A 38 -1.25 3.94 14.90
N VAL A 39 -0.20 4.73 14.67
CA VAL A 39 0.70 4.54 13.51
C VAL A 39 1.41 3.20 13.61
N ARG A 40 1.88 2.82 14.80
CA ARG A 40 2.48 1.51 15.05
C ARG A 40 1.52 0.38 14.68
N LEU A 41 0.28 0.47 15.18
CA LEU A 41 -0.78 -0.48 14.90
C LEU A 41 -1.03 -0.61 13.39
N ILE A 42 -1.24 0.49 12.69
CA ILE A 42 -1.54 0.49 11.25
C ILE A 42 -0.37 -0.09 10.44
N ARG A 43 0.85 0.35 10.71
CA ARG A 43 2.06 -0.07 9.96
C ARG A 43 2.41 -1.55 10.11
N THR A 44 1.85 -2.27 11.09
CA THR A 44 2.07 -3.72 11.20
C THR A 44 1.41 -4.50 10.07
N PHE A 45 0.30 -4.01 9.51
CA PHE A 45 -0.50 -4.78 8.56
C PHE A 45 -0.84 -4.04 7.25
N ASP A 46 -0.70 -2.71 7.16
CA ASP A 46 -1.12 -1.93 5.98
C ASP A 46 -0.43 -2.39 4.68
N MET A 47 0.89 -2.34 4.63
CA MET A 47 1.66 -2.77 3.46
C MET A 47 1.61 -4.27 3.24
N PRO A 48 1.75 -5.16 4.26
CA PRO A 48 1.49 -6.58 4.13
C PRO A 48 0.12 -6.91 3.51
N MET A 49 -0.93 -6.23 3.94
CA MET A 49 -2.28 -6.46 3.42
C MET A 49 -2.45 -5.99 1.97
N PHE A 50 -1.87 -4.85 1.59
CA PHE A 50 -1.82 -4.44 0.20
C PHE A 50 -1.09 -5.44 -0.69
N MET A 51 0.04 -6.00 -0.22
CA MET A 51 0.78 -7.03 -0.96
C MET A 51 -0.02 -8.32 -1.11
N LEU A 52 -0.70 -8.77 -0.04
CA LEU A 52 -1.58 -9.93 -0.09
C LEU A 52 -2.71 -9.72 -1.11
N ILE A 53 -3.39 -8.56 -1.07
CA ILE A 53 -4.43 -8.21 -2.04
C ILE A 53 -3.85 -8.14 -3.47
N GLY A 54 -2.64 -7.61 -3.64
CA GLY A 54 -1.93 -7.56 -4.92
C GLY A 54 -1.67 -8.93 -5.51
N GLY A 55 -1.19 -9.88 -4.69
CA GLY A 55 -0.97 -11.27 -5.07
C GLY A 55 -2.28 -11.98 -5.44
N TYR A 56 -3.32 -11.79 -4.65
CA TYR A 56 -4.66 -12.33 -4.92
C TYR A 56 -5.22 -11.87 -6.27
N PHE A 57 -5.16 -10.56 -6.57
CA PHE A 57 -5.62 -10.07 -7.86
C PHE A 57 -4.74 -10.52 -9.03
N LEU A 58 -3.43 -10.69 -8.80
CA LEU A 58 -2.55 -11.25 -9.82
C LEU A 58 -2.95 -12.69 -10.16
N SER A 59 -3.20 -13.55 -9.18
CA SER A 59 -3.59 -14.95 -9.40
C SER A 59 -4.86 -15.07 -10.26
N LYS A 60 -5.83 -14.18 -10.04
CA LYS A 60 -7.08 -14.13 -10.84
C LYS A 60 -6.91 -13.58 -12.25
N SER A 61 -5.88 -12.76 -12.46
CA SER A 61 -5.66 -12.08 -13.74
C SER A 61 -4.72 -12.84 -14.67
N ILE A 62 -3.72 -13.51 -14.12
CA ILE A 62 -2.66 -14.18 -14.89
C ILE A 62 -3.20 -15.28 -15.82
N LEU A 63 -4.32 -15.91 -15.45
CA LEU A 63 -4.99 -16.93 -16.25
C LEU A 63 -5.77 -16.36 -17.45
N LYS A 64 -5.97 -15.02 -17.49
CA LYS A 64 -6.83 -14.36 -18.50
C LYS A 64 -6.05 -13.67 -19.59
N TYR A 65 -4.77 -13.38 -19.35
CA TYR A 65 -3.96 -12.56 -20.23
C TYR A 65 -2.67 -13.27 -20.62
N GLU A 66 -2.21 -13.00 -21.82
CA GLU A 66 -0.88 -13.41 -22.27
C GLU A 66 0.19 -12.78 -21.36
N PRO A 67 1.21 -13.55 -20.88
CA PRO A 67 2.17 -13.10 -19.88
C PRO A 67 2.91 -11.81 -20.25
N VAL A 68 3.41 -11.71 -21.48
CA VAL A 68 4.14 -10.52 -21.94
C VAL A 68 3.25 -9.28 -21.97
N LYS A 69 2.05 -9.42 -22.53
CA LYS A 69 1.06 -8.32 -22.58
C LYS A 69 0.64 -7.89 -21.19
N TYR A 70 0.54 -8.85 -20.27
CA TYR A 70 0.18 -8.54 -18.88
C TYR A 70 1.34 -7.84 -18.15
N ALA A 71 2.59 -8.24 -18.38
CA ALA A 71 3.77 -7.55 -17.85
C ALA A 71 3.85 -6.10 -18.35
N LEU A 72 3.64 -5.85 -19.65
CA LEU A 72 3.57 -4.51 -20.21
C LEU A 72 2.44 -3.66 -19.59
N ASN A 73 1.28 -4.27 -19.32
CA ASN A 73 0.21 -3.59 -18.61
C ASN A 73 0.60 -3.21 -17.17
N LYS A 74 1.47 -3.97 -16.51
CA LYS A 74 2.00 -3.58 -15.19
C LYS A 74 2.91 -2.36 -15.27
N VAL A 75 3.74 -2.26 -16.31
CA VAL A 75 4.56 -1.06 -16.54
C VAL A 75 3.66 0.17 -16.73
N THR A 76 2.67 0.10 -17.61
CA THR A 76 1.78 1.24 -17.90
C THR A 76 0.88 1.62 -16.71
N ASN A 77 0.50 0.66 -15.86
CA ASN A 77 -0.44 0.92 -14.77
C ASN A 77 0.24 1.25 -13.44
N LEU A 78 1.52 0.91 -13.26
CA LEU A 78 2.27 1.16 -12.01
C LEU A 78 3.40 2.18 -12.21
N ILE A 79 4.25 1.93 -13.22
CA ILE A 79 5.49 2.69 -13.39
C ILE A 79 5.26 4.00 -14.15
N ALA A 80 4.45 3.99 -15.21
CA ALA A 80 4.19 5.21 -15.96
C ALA A 80 3.52 6.31 -15.11
N PRO A 81 2.46 6.04 -14.32
CA PRO A 81 1.91 7.03 -13.39
C PRO A 81 2.92 7.52 -12.37
N LEU A 82 3.72 6.62 -11.79
CA LEU A 82 4.77 6.99 -10.83
C LEU A 82 5.75 8.01 -11.42
N ILE A 83 6.29 7.73 -12.61
CA ILE A 83 7.24 8.62 -13.29
C ILE A 83 6.59 9.98 -13.58
N ILE A 84 5.38 9.98 -14.15
CA ILE A 84 4.67 11.22 -14.50
C ILE A 84 4.46 12.09 -13.26
N TRP A 85 3.98 11.52 -12.16
CA TRP A 85 3.73 12.30 -10.94
C TRP A 85 5.01 12.77 -10.25
N CYS A 86 6.09 11.98 -10.27
CA CYS A 86 7.39 12.43 -9.76
C CYS A 86 7.99 13.57 -10.59
N VAL A 87 7.84 13.52 -11.92
CA VAL A 87 8.27 14.62 -12.81
C VAL A 87 7.42 15.86 -12.55
N LEU A 88 6.08 15.73 -12.46
CA LEU A 88 5.19 16.85 -12.13
C LEU A 88 5.53 17.48 -10.79
N MET A 89 5.87 16.69 -9.78
CA MET A 89 6.30 17.18 -8.47
C MET A 89 7.57 18.04 -8.57
N ASN A 90 8.56 17.58 -9.33
CA ASN A 90 9.81 18.34 -9.52
C ASN A 90 9.59 19.60 -10.37
N LEU A 91 8.75 19.54 -11.42
CA LEU A 91 8.36 20.71 -12.20
C LEU A 91 7.65 21.77 -11.33
N THR A 92 6.72 21.34 -10.47
CA THR A 92 6.05 22.26 -9.54
C THR A 92 7.06 22.87 -8.57
N ARG A 93 8.00 22.08 -8.05
CA ARG A 93 9.07 22.58 -7.21
C ARG A 93 9.95 23.60 -7.96
N MET A 94 10.30 23.32 -9.21
CA MET A 94 11.05 24.24 -10.07
C MET A 94 10.34 25.59 -10.23
N ILE A 95 9.01 25.57 -10.44
CA ILE A 95 8.23 26.82 -10.53
C ILE A 95 8.27 27.61 -9.20
N LEU A 96 8.23 26.91 -8.06
CA LEU A 96 8.20 27.57 -6.74
C LEU A 96 9.56 28.02 -6.25
N THR A 97 10.65 27.32 -6.62
CA THR A 97 12.02 27.57 -6.06
C THR A 97 13.03 28.00 -7.11
N GLY A 98 12.68 28.00 -8.39
CA GLY A 98 13.60 28.29 -9.50
C GLY A 98 14.62 27.18 -9.78
N GLN A 99 14.57 26.02 -9.07
CA GLN A 99 15.58 24.97 -9.17
C GLN A 99 14.96 23.66 -9.69
N PHE A 100 15.47 23.17 -10.83
CA PHE A 100 15.16 21.83 -11.34
C PHE A 100 16.30 20.87 -10.99
N ASP A 101 15.97 19.79 -10.30
CA ASP A 101 16.94 18.78 -9.90
C ASP A 101 16.51 17.39 -10.37
N ILE A 102 17.17 16.88 -11.43
CA ILE A 102 16.92 15.56 -11.98
C ILE A 102 17.31 14.45 -11.01
N VAL A 103 18.38 14.65 -10.23
CA VAL A 103 18.84 13.66 -9.22
C VAL A 103 17.76 13.49 -8.16
N GLN A 104 17.16 14.59 -7.73
CA GLN A 104 16.04 14.55 -6.79
C GLN A 104 14.81 13.85 -7.38
N THR A 105 14.52 14.03 -8.67
CA THR A 105 13.43 13.31 -9.34
C THR A 105 13.68 11.80 -9.31
N VAL A 106 14.91 11.36 -9.62
CA VAL A 106 15.26 9.93 -9.56
C VAL A 106 15.15 9.40 -8.12
N LYS A 107 15.63 10.15 -7.13
CA LYS A 107 15.48 9.80 -5.71
C LYS A 107 14.00 9.66 -5.31
N PHE A 108 13.14 10.55 -5.75
CA PHE A 108 11.70 10.44 -5.52
C PHE A 108 11.11 9.17 -6.15
N ILE A 109 11.42 8.88 -7.41
CA ILE A 109 10.96 7.66 -8.09
C ILE A 109 11.39 6.41 -7.31
N LEU A 110 12.64 6.35 -6.86
CA LEU A 110 13.17 5.20 -6.12
C LEU A 110 12.60 5.13 -4.68
N SER A 111 12.21 6.25 -4.08
CA SER A 111 11.64 6.27 -2.72
C SER A 111 10.24 5.64 -2.62
N TYR A 112 9.54 5.47 -3.74
CA TYR A 112 8.26 4.76 -3.78
C TYR A 112 8.44 3.23 -3.71
N TRP A 113 9.16 2.77 -2.69
CA TRP A 113 9.57 1.39 -2.50
C TRP A 113 8.43 0.38 -2.68
N PHE A 114 7.21 0.69 -2.23
CA PHE A 114 6.06 -0.20 -2.31
C PHE A 114 5.60 -0.43 -3.76
N ILE A 115 5.63 0.60 -4.62
CA ILE A 115 5.29 0.45 -6.04
C ILE A 115 6.30 -0.47 -6.72
N TRP A 116 7.59 -0.31 -6.41
CA TRP A 116 8.63 -1.19 -6.91
C TRP A 116 8.46 -2.61 -6.40
N ALA A 117 8.16 -2.79 -5.11
CA ALA A 117 7.94 -4.11 -4.52
C ALA A 117 6.78 -4.85 -5.20
N ILE A 118 5.62 -4.21 -5.37
CA ILE A 118 4.45 -4.85 -6.02
C ILE A 118 4.71 -5.11 -7.50
N PHE A 119 5.46 -4.22 -8.18
CA PHE A 119 5.87 -4.41 -9.58
C PHE A 119 6.80 -5.61 -9.72
N ILE A 120 7.89 -5.68 -8.95
CA ILE A 120 8.86 -6.76 -8.97
C ILE A 120 8.18 -8.09 -8.65
N CYS A 121 7.40 -8.16 -7.57
CA CYS A 121 6.62 -9.36 -7.25
C CYS A 121 5.71 -9.77 -8.40
N SER A 122 5.03 -8.82 -9.04
CA SER A 122 4.16 -9.13 -10.18
C SER A 122 4.94 -9.74 -11.34
N ILE A 123 6.09 -9.18 -11.72
CA ILE A 123 6.94 -9.71 -12.80
C ILE A 123 7.49 -11.10 -12.47
N VAL A 124 8.00 -11.28 -11.24
CA VAL A 124 8.47 -12.58 -10.75
C VAL A 124 7.38 -13.64 -10.87
N TYR A 125 6.17 -13.35 -10.39
CA TYR A 125 5.06 -14.32 -10.43
C TYR A 125 4.51 -14.56 -11.84
N ILE A 126 4.56 -13.58 -12.73
CA ILE A 126 4.27 -13.78 -14.16
C ILE A 126 5.28 -14.78 -14.75
N GLY A 127 6.58 -14.62 -14.47
CA GLY A 127 7.61 -15.56 -14.89
C GLY A 127 7.42 -16.97 -14.30
N LEU A 128 7.17 -17.05 -12.98
CA LEU A 128 6.92 -18.32 -12.29
C LEU A 128 5.67 -19.06 -12.81
N SER A 129 4.68 -18.35 -13.33
CA SER A 129 3.47 -18.95 -13.91
C SER A 129 3.75 -19.76 -15.18
N LEU A 130 4.87 -19.51 -15.86
CA LEU A 130 5.31 -20.27 -17.03
C LEU A 130 5.83 -21.68 -16.66
N ILE A 131 6.20 -21.89 -15.40
CA ILE A 131 6.66 -23.18 -14.90
C ILE A 131 5.44 -24.09 -14.71
N LYS A 132 5.30 -25.12 -15.55
CA LYS A 132 4.17 -26.06 -15.51
C LYS A 132 4.18 -26.96 -14.25
N CYS A 133 5.37 -27.38 -13.83
CA CYS A 133 5.53 -28.23 -12.64
C CYS A 133 5.22 -27.43 -11.35
N LYS A 134 4.15 -27.79 -10.63
CA LYS A 134 3.70 -27.10 -9.41
C LYS A 134 4.76 -27.15 -8.30
N ILE A 135 5.43 -28.31 -8.14
CA ILE A 135 6.47 -28.50 -7.11
C ILE A 135 7.66 -27.59 -7.42
N LEU A 136 8.17 -27.63 -8.65
CA LEU A 136 9.28 -26.77 -9.06
C LEU A 136 8.94 -25.28 -8.87
N ARG A 137 7.72 -24.87 -9.23
CA ARG A 137 7.26 -23.49 -9.01
C ARG A 137 7.30 -23.13 -7.52
N LEU A 138 6.82 -24.01 -6.63
CA LEU A 138 6.85 -23.78 -5.19
C LEU A 138 8.29 -23.68 -4.66
N VAL A 139 9.18 -24.56 -5.11
CA VAL A 139 10.61 -24.50 -4.77
C VAL A 139 11.22 -23.17 -5.21
N CYS A 140 10.92 -22.69 -6.43
CA CYS A 140 11.38 -21.39 -6.90
C CYS A 140 10.83 -20.23 -6.05
N VAL A 141 9.55 -20.28 -5.64
CA VAL A 141 8.96 -19.26 -4.75
C VAL A 141 9.71 -19.20 -3.42
N ILE A 142 9.99 -20.34 -2.81
CA ILE A 142 10.73 -20.41 -1.55
C ILE A 142 12.18 -19.93 -1.72
N ALA A 143 12.88 -20.38 -2.77
CA ALA A 143 14.23 -19.97 -3.07
C ALA A 143 14.37 -18.45 -3.28
N ILE A 144 13.45 -17.84 -4.03
CA ILE A 144 13.42 -16.39 -4.23
C ILE A 144 13.16 -15.67 -2.88
N GLY A 145 12.26 -16.20 -2.05
CA GLY A 145 12.02 -15.65 -0.71
C GLY A 145 13.29 -15.66 0.16
N ILE A 146 14.06 -16.74 0.13
CA ILE A 146 15.35 -16.83 0.83
C ILE A 146 16.35 -15.81 0.27
N ILE A 147 16.45 -15.69 -1.06
CA ILE A 147 17.36 -14.72 -1.71
C ILE A 147 17.07 -13.29 -1.24
N TRP A 148 15.79 -12.90 -1.15
CA TRP A 148 15.43 -11.57 -0.64
C TRP A 148 15.88 -11.34 0.81
N HIS A 149 15.97 -12.38 1.65
CA HIS A 149 16.45 -12.26 3.03
C HIS A 149 17.97 -12.15 3.13
N VAL A 150 18.71 -12.64 2.14
CA VAL A 150 20.18 -12.52 2.08
C VAL A 150 20.60 -11.12 1.66
N ILE A 151 19.85 -10.48 0.77
CA ILE A 151 20.16 -9.13 0.29
C ILE A 151 19.62 -8.10 1.28
N PRO A 152 20.42 -7.08 1.67
CA PRO A 152 19.96 -6.06 2.62
C PRO A 152 18.69 -5.33 2.16
N PRO A 153 17.73 -5.07 3.07
CA PRO A 153 16.39 -4.52 2.74
C PRO A 153 16.40 -3.20 1.96
N GLN A 154 17.37 -2.34 2.19
CA GLN A 154 17.49 -1.06 1.49
C GLN A 154 17.74 -1.20 -0.02
N TYR A 155 18.33 -2.32 -0.46
CA TYR A 155 18.57 -2.60 -1.88
C TYR A 155 17.44 -3.39 -2.54
N THR A 156 16.49 -3.88 -1.77
CA THR A 156 15.44 -4.80 -2.23
C THR A 156 14.03 -4.22 -2.12
N PHE A 157 13.89 -2.92 -1.91
CA PHE A 157 12.57 -2.30 -1.69
C PHE A 157 11.74 -3.06 -0.63
N ASN A 158 12.37 -3.49 0.46
CA ASN A 158 11.76 -4.26 1.54
C ASN A 158 11.11 -5.60 1.10
N LEU A 159 11.53 -6.19 -0.03
CA LEU A 159 11.02 -7.48 -0.51
C LEU A 159 11.23 -8.62 0.48
N SER A 160 12.31 -8.59 1.27
CA SER A 160 12.56 -9.54 2.37
C SER A 160 11.36 -9.63 3.33
N TYR A 161 10.62 -8.55 3.52
CA TYR A 161 9.45 -8.51 4.40
C TYR A 161 8.14 -8.77 3.66
N VAL A 162 7.92 -8.10 2.52
CA VAL A 162 6.58 -8.06 1.92
C VAL A 162 6.32 -9.17 0.89
N TYR A 163 7.38 -9.81 0.36
CA TYR A 163 7.26 -10.87 -0.64
C TYR A 163 6.42 -12.06 -0.17
N VAL A 164 6.57 -12.48 1.08
CA VAL A 164 5.81 -13.58 1.67
C VAL A 164 4.30 -13.32 1.66
N PHE A 165 3.88 -12.09 1.95
CA PHE A 165 2.45 -11.73 1.95
C PHE A 165 1.88 -11.71 0.54
N PHE A 166 2.66 -11.26 -0.45
CA PHE A 166 2.28 -11.37 -1.85
C PHE A 166 2.13 -12.83 -2.28
N SER A 167 3.05 -13.69 -1.84
CA SER A 167 3.02 -15.13 -2.09
C SER A 167 1.77 -15.78 -1.50
N ILE A 168 1.45 -15.50 -0.24
CA ILE A 168 0.24 -15.97 0.42
C ILE A 168 -1.00 -15.50 -0.37
N GLY A 169 -1.04 -14.23 -0.78
CA GLY A 169 -2.12 -13.69 -1.59
C GLY A 169 -2.30 -14.41 -2.92
N PHE A 170 -1.18 -14.73 -3.61
CA PHE A 170 -1.22 -15.43 -4.89
C PHE A 170 -1.78 -16.86 -4.77
N TYR A 171 -1.48 -17.54 -3.69
CA TYR A 171 -1.96 -18.91 -3.41
C TYR A 171 -3.21 -18.95 -2.50
N LEU A 172 -3.84 -17.81 -2.23
CA LEU A 172 -4.90 -17.69 -1.23
C LEU A 172 -6.09 -18.64 -1.49
N ASP A 173 -6.52 -18.78 -2.75
CA ASP A 173 -7.61 -19.72 -3.07
C ASP A 173 -7.21 -21.16 -2.73
N SER A 174 -6.00 -21.58 -3.11
CA SER A 174 -5.53 -22.95 -2.83
C SER A 174 -5.40 -23.19 -1.32
N ILE A 175 -4.98 -22.18 -0.55
CA ILE A 175 -4.92 -22.27 0.92
C ILE A 175 -6.32 -22.36 1.50
N TRP A 176 -7.27 -21.56 0.96
CA TRP A 176 -8.65 -21.51 1.45
C TRP A 176 -9.41 -22.81 1.20
N ASP A 177 -9.12 -23.49 0.09
CA ASP A 177 -9.75 -24.79 -0.25
C ASP A 177 -9.30 -25.91 0.68
N ILE A 178 -8.12 -25.80 1.29
CA ILE A 178 -7.57 -26.80 2.24
C ILE A 178 -8.09 -26.57 3.67
N LEU A 179 -8.42 -25.31 4.03
CA LEU A 179 -8.77 -24.93 5.40
C LEU A 179 -10.22 -25.35 5.76
N PRO A 180 -10.44 -26.15 6.82
CA PRO A 180 -11.80 -26.48 7.28
C PRO A 180 -12.53 -25.25 7.76
N LYS A 181 -13.75 -25.03 7.24
CA LYS A 181 -14.59 -23.84 7.53
C LYS A 181 -14.86 -23.62 9.04
N LYS A 182 -14.90 -24.68 9.83
CA LYS A 182 -15.08 -24.60 11.30
C LYS A 182 -13.91 -23.86 11.99
N PHE A 183 -12.69 -24.02 11.47
CA PHE A 183 -11.50 -23.38 12.06
C PHE A 183 -11.40 -21.88 11.76
N ILE A 184 -12.12 -21.38 10.75
CA ILE A 184 -12.03 -19.97 10.34
C ILE A 184 -12.58 -19.04 11.42
N LYS A 185 -13.73 -19.34 12.02
CA LYS A 185 -14.33 -18.47 13.06
C LYS A 185 -13.52 -18.48 14.36
N VAL A 186 -13.15 -19.66 14.85
CA VAL A 186 -12.35 -19.81 16.05
C VAL A 186 -10.92 -19.27 15.81
N GLY A 187 -10.36 -19.56 14.65
CA GLY A 187 -9.06 -19.06 14.24
C GLY A 187 -8.99 -17.53 14.25
N ASN A 188 -10.00 -16.83 13.75
CA ASN A 188 -10.00 -15.36 13.76
C ASN A 188 -9.89 -14.78 15.18
N ILE A 189 -10.58 -15.35 16.16
CA ILE A 189 -10.49 -14.89 17.57
C ILE A 189 -9.09 -15.13 18.11
N ILE A 190 -8.51 -16.31 17.86
CA ILE A 190 -7.14 -16.64 18.28
C ILE A 190 -6.14 -15.65 17.64
N PHE A 191 -6.27 -15.39 16.35
CA PHE A 191 -5.37 -14.45 15.65
C PHE A 191 -5.48 -13.03 16.18
N ILE A 192 -6.68 -12.56 16.56
CA ILE A 192 -6.87 -11.24 17.19
C ILE A 192 -6.16 -11.21 18.55
N ILE A 193 -6.32 -12.25 19.38
CA ILE A 193 -5.63 -12.32 20.67
C ILE A 193 -4.12 -12.33 20.49
N VAL A 194 -3.60 -13.16 19.58
CA VAL A 194 -2.16 -13.22 19.27
C VAL A 194 -1.66 -11.87 18.77
N PHE A 195 -2.43 -11.17 17.92
CA PHE A 195 -2.06 -9.84 17.44
C PHE A 195 -1.93 -8.84 18.61
N ILE A 196 -2.89 -8.83 19.53
CA ILE A 196 -2.83 -7.95 20.71
C ILE A 196 -1.61 -8.27 21.56
N VAL A 197 -1.32 -9.55 21.80
CA VAL A 197 -0.14 -9.97 22.56
C VAL A 197 1.15 -9.54 21.86
N LEU A 198 1.26 -9.74 20.54
CA LEU A 198 2.42 -9.31 19.77
C LEU A 198 2.59 -7.79 19.80
N MET A 199 1.51 -7.01 19.79
CA MET A 199 1.57 -5.55 19.91
C MET A 199 2.14 -5.09 21.26
N CYS A 200 1.99 -5.85 22.35
CA CYS A 200 2.63 -5.55 23.63
C CYS A 200 4.16 -5.62 23.58
N PHE A 201 4.72 -6.44 22.68
CA PHE A 201 6.16 -6.58 22.45
C PHE A 201 6.67 -5.72 21.29
N TRP A 202 5.83 -4.82 20.78
CA TRP A 202 6.22 -3.99 19.63
C TRP A 202 7.40 -3.08 19.98
N ASN A 203 8.42 -3.10 19.12
CA ASN A 203 9.61 -2.28 19.25
C ASN A 203 9.87 -1.51 17.94
N THR A 204 10.41 -0.28 18.04
CA THR A 204 10.81 0.54 16.90
C THR A 204 11.83 -0.16 16.00
N ASP A 205 12.73 -0.95 16.59
CA ASP A 205 13.77 -1.68 15.88
C ASP A 205 13.21 -2.81 14.99
N TYR A 206 12.01 -3.25 15.28
CA TYR A 206 11.30 -4.29 14.53
C TYR A 206 10.41 -3.74 13.42
N THR A 207 10.42 -2.43 13.18
CA THR A 207 9.65 -1.84 12.11
C THR A 207 10.36 -1.99 10.76
N ILE A 208 9.57 -2.00 9.69
CA ILE A 208 10.06 -1.99 8.31
C ILE A 208 10.99 -0.81 8.01
N TRP A 209 10.85 0.30 8.74
CA TRP A 209 11.58 1.54 8.54
C TRP A 209 12.97 1.56 9.18
N ASN A 210 13.20 0.74 10.18
CA ASN A 210 14.52 0.63 10.81
C ASN A 210 15.35 -0.48 10.17
N THR A 211 15.91 -0.18 8.99
CA THR A 211 16.78 -1.11 8.27
C THR A 211 18.20 -1.14 8.80
N SER A 212 18.65 -0.08 9.49
CA SER A 212 20.02 0.01 10.00
C SER A 212 20.30 -0.99 11.14
N GLY A 213 19.38 -1.12 12.10
CA GLY A 213 19.49 -2.14 13.15
C GLY A 213 19.55 -3.56 12.58
N TYR A 214 18.73 -3.84 11.58
CA TYR A 214 18.70 -5.16 10.91
C TYR A 214 20.05 -5.56 10.29
N LEU A 215 20.87 -4.61 9.85
CA LEU A 215 22.19 -4.90 9.25
C LEU A 215 23.31 -5.09 10.28
N LEU A 216 23.17 -4.52 11.46
CA LEU A 216 24.19 -4.56 12.52
C LEU A 216 24.04 -5.75 13.46
N GLU A 217 22.86 -6.37 13.49
CA GLU A 217 22.54 -7.46 14.38
C GLU A 217 23.09 -8.82 13.88
N ASP A 218 23.30 -9.74 14.80
CA ASP A 218 23.68 -11.11 14.48
C ASP A 218 22.58 -11.85 13.69
N THR A 219 22.92 -13.01 13.13
CA THR A 219 22.01 -13.79 12.30
C THR A 219 20.80 -14.28 13.07
N ALA A 220 20.96 -14.67 14.35
CA ALA A 220 19.85 -15.15 15.19
C ALA A 220 18.85 -14.02 15.46
N HIS A 221 19.33 -12.83 15.77
CA HIS A 221 18.50 -11.66 15.99
C HIS A 221 17.75 -11.24 14.72
N ARG A 222 18.41 -11.27 13.55
CA ARG A 222 17.75 -11.01 12.25
C ARG A 222 16.63 -11.98 11.94
N ILE A 223 16.82 -13.27 12.24
CA ILE A 223 15.78 -14.30 12.07
C ILE A 223 14.62 -14.01 13.03
N ALA A 224 14.89 -13.69 14.30
CA ALA A 224 13.87 -13.37 15.27
C ALA A 224 13.02 -12.17 14.85
N ILE A 225 13.66 -11.09 14.34
CA ILE A 225 12.96 -9.92 13.76
C ILE A 225 12.10 -10.32 12.56
N ALA A 226 12.62 -11.14 11.64
CA ALA A 226 11.88 -11.57 10.46
C ALA A 226 10.63 -12.39 10.83
N VAL A 227 10.79 -13.34 11.78
CA VAL A 227 9.68 -14.15 12.30
C VAL A 227 8.64 -13.28 13.01
N TYR A 228 9.08 -12.37 13.88
CA TYR A 228 8.18 -11.44 14.58
C TYR A 228 7.38 -10.58 13.57
N ARG A 229 8.05 -9.97 12.59
CA ARG A 229 7.41 -9.17 11.55
C ARG A 229 6.40 -9.98 10.73
N PHE A 230 6.75 -11.21 10.39
CA PHE A 230 5.82 -12.10 9.69
C PHE A 230 4.58 -12.41 10.55
N LEU A 231 4.76 -12.79 11.80
CA LEU A 231 3.65 -13.13 12.70
C LEU A 231 2.74 -11.94 12.98
N ILE A 232 3.30 -10.79 13.32
CA ILE A 232 2.50 -9.59 13.60
C ILE A 232 1.81 -9.06 12.33
N GLY A 233 2.46 -9.15 11.17
CA GLY A 233 1.85 -8.80 9.89
C GLY A 233 0.69 -9.72 9.53
N LEU A 234 0.87 -11.04 9.66
CA LEU A 234 -0.16 -12.03 9.35
C LEU A 234 -1.38 -11.90 10.28
N THR A 235 -1.14 -11.86 11.59
CA THR A 235 -2.20 -11.70 12.59
C THR A 235 -2.89 -10.34 12.47
N GLY A 236 -2.13 -9.29 12.17
CA GLY A 236 -2.65 -7.95 11.88
C GLY A 236 -3.53 -7.90 10.65
N ILE A 237 -3.17 -8.58 9.55
CA ILE A 237 -4.00 -8.71 8.34
C ILE A 237 -5.34 -9.37 8.67
N ILE A 238 -5.33 -10.48 9.41
CA ILE A 238 -6.56 -11.21 9.75
C ILE A 238 -7.44 -10.36 10.67
N THR A 239 -6.84 -9.66 11.64
CA THR A 239 -7.53 -8.74 12.55
C THR A 239 -8.15 -7.59 11.75
N ALA A 240 -7.36 -6.91 10.91
CA ALA A 240 -7.84 -5.80 10.08
C ALA A 240 -8.95 -6.25 9.11
N TYR A 241 -8.81 -7.41 8.45
CA TYR A 241 -9.84 -7.96 7.57
C TYR A 241 -11.15 -8.22 8.30
N THR A 242 -11.07 -8.72 9.54
CA THR A 242 -12.23 -9.00 10.39
C THR A 242 -12.91 -7.70 10.82
N VAL A 243 -12.16 -6.75 11.38
CA VAL A 243 -12.67 -5.45 11.85
C VAL A 243 -13.23 -4.63 10.67
N TYR A 244 -12.48 -4.49 9.58
CA TYR A 244 -12.93 -3.73 8.41
C TYR A 244 -14.10 -4.41 7.70
N GLY A 245 -14.14 -5.75 7.71
CA GLY A 245 -15.28 -6.50 7.22
C GLY A 245 -16.55 -6.26 8.03
N PHE A 246 -16.44 -6.14 9.35
CA PHE A 246 -17.55 -5.77 10.22
C PHE A 246 -18.01 -4.33 9.95
N LEU A 247 -17.10 -3.38 9.86
CA LEU A 247 -17.41 -1.98 9.50
C LEU A 247 -18.10 -1.89 8.13
N TYR A 248 -17.63 -2.66 7.14
CA TYR A 248 -18.26 -2.71 5.82
C TYR A 248 -19.71 -3.20 5.87
N SER A 249 -20.02 -4.17 6.76
CA SER A 249 -21.39 -4.69 6.87
C SER A 249 -22.41 -3.65 7.34
N ALA A 250 -21.96 -2.61 8.04
CA ALA A 250 -22.78 -1.47 8.47
C ALA A 250 -22.88 -0.35 7.39
N CYS A 251 -22.14 -0.46 6.29
CA CYS A 251 -22.08 0.56 5.26
C CYS A 251 -22.92 0.19 4.04
N LYS A 252 -23.42 1.21 3.31
CA LYS A 252 -24.01 1.00 1.99
C LYS A 252 -22.94 0.57 0.98
N LYS A 253 -23.31 -0.24 0.00
CA LYS A 253 -22.44 -0.58 -1.13
C LYS A 253 -22.03 0.70 -1.89
N ASP A 254 -20.84 0.67 -2.49
CA ASP A 254 -20.27 1.78 -3.27
C ASP A 254 -20.21 3.12 -2.49
N ASN A 255 -19.92 3.02 -1.18
CA ASN A 255 -19.71 4.18 -0.34
C ASN A 255 -18.41 4.91 -0.67
N ILE A 256 -18.21 6.10 -0.08
CA ILE A 256 -17.04 6.94 -0.34
C ILE A 256 -15.71 6.24 -0.05
N ILE A 257 -15.63 5.41 0.99
CA ILE A 257 -14.42 4.66 1.35
C ILE A 257 -14.12 3.60 0.28
N SER A 258 -15.15 2.88 -0.22
CA SER A 258 -15.00 1.96 -1.35
C SER A 258 -14.49 2.69 -2.60
N ARG A 259 -14.97 3.90 -2.87
CA ARG A 259 -14.50 4.73 -4.01
C ARG A 259 -13.05 5.16 -3.85
N ILE A 260 -12.64 5.61 -2.67
CA ILE A 260 -11.23 5.89 -2.34
C ILE A 260 -10.37 4.63 -2.54
N GLY A 261 -10.87 3.46 -2.13
CA GLY A 261 -10.18 2.19 -2.34
C GLY A 261 -10.02 1.77 -3.80
N LYS A 262 -10.96 2.14 -4.66
CA LYS A 262 -10.84 1.95 -6.13
C LYS A 262 -9.67 2.72 -6.72
N THR A 263 -9.29 3.83 -6.12
CA THR A 263 -8.20 4.73 -6.53
C THR A 263 -6.99 4.66 -5.58
N SER A 264 -6.89 3.63 -4.73
CA SER A 264 -5.87 3.52 -3.68
C SER A 264 -4.43 3.62 -4.20
N LEU A 265 -4.13 3.05 -5.38
CA LEU A 265 -2.81 3.17 -6.00
C LEU A 265 -2.46 4.63 -6.32
N MET A 266 -3.41 5.36 -6.90
CA MET A 266 -3.21 6.78 -7.23
C MET A 266 -3.13 7.65 -5.98
N ASN A 267 -3.94 7.35 -4.97
CA ASN A 267 -3.81 7.97 -3.66
C ASN A 267 -2.40 7.77 -3.10
N TYR A 268 -1.84 6.54 -3.22
CA TYR A 268 -0.47 6.27 -2.78
C TYR A 268 0.59 7.07 -3.53
N ILE A 269 0.40 7.31 -4.83
CA ILE A 269 1.36 8.08 -5.65
C ILE A 269 1.22 9.59 -5.42
N ILE A 270 -0.01 10.09 -5.28
CA ILE A 270 -0.29 11.54 -5.32
C ILE A 270 -0.20 12.19 -3.92
N HIS A 271 -0.57 11.47 -2.83
CA HIS A 271 -0.60 12.11 -1.51
C HIS A 271 0.72 12.75 -1.05
N PRO A 272 1.94 12.18 -1.33
CA PRO A 272 3.17 12.82 -0.93
C PRO A 272 3.39 14.16 -1.64
N PHE A 273 2.90 14.29 -2.89
CA PHE A 273 2.92 15.54 -3.63
C PHE A 273 2.06 16.60 -2.93
N ILE A 274 0.82 16.27 -2.58
CA ILE A 274 -0.09 17.19 -1.89
C ILE A 274 0.46 17.56 -0.51
N ILE A 275 0.96 16.60 0.24
CA ILE A 275 1.54 16.86 1.57
C ILE A 275 2.76 17.77 1.46
N SER A 276 3.66 17.50 0.53
CA SER A 276 4.92 18.25 0.38
C SER A 276 4.71 19.68 -0.12
N ILE A 277 3.84 19.88 -1.09
CA ILE A 277 3.70 21.15 -1.80
C ILE A 277 2.60 22.04 -1.22
N VAL A 278 1.53 21.44 -0.68
CA VAL A 278 0.39 22.21 -0.17
C VAL A 278 0.35 22.19 1.35
N PHE A 279 0.35 21.00 1.94
CA PHE A 279 0.10 20.84 3.36
C PHE A 279 1.26 21.32 4.24
N ASN A 280 2.50 20.91 3.95
CA ASN A 280 3.67 21.30 4.75
C ASN A 280 3.90 22.82 4.81
N PRO A 281 3.82 23.59 3.70
CA PRO A 281 3.93 25.05 3.78
C PRO A 281 2.87 25.70 4.65
N ILE A 282 1.61 25.22 4.57
CA ILE A 282 0.51 25.74 5.39
C ILE A 282 0.76 25.46 6.88
N ILE A 283 1.16 24.23 7.21
CA ILE A 283 1.46 23.86 8.59
C ILE A 283 2.63 24.67 9.16
N ARG A 284 3.70 24.86 8.39
CA ARG A 284 4.84 25.69 8.81
C ARG A 284 4.42 27.13 9.08
N LEU A 285 3.62 27.72 8.19
CA LEU A 285 3.11 29.08 8.36
C LEU A 285 2.25 29.20 9.63
N LEU A 286 1.41 28.18 9.91
CA LEU A 286 0.58 28.16 11.14
C LEU A 286 1.47 28.08 12.40
N ILE A 287 2.47 27.20 12.40
CA ILE A 287 3.40 27.06 13.53
C ILE A 287 4.15 28.37 13.75
N GLU A 288 4.63 29.01 12.69
CA GLU A 288 5.33 30.29 12.76
C GLU A 288 4.45 31.40 13.33
N LYS A 289 3.21 31.50 12.88
CA LYS A 289 2.25 32.51 13.37
C LYS A 289 1.82 32.27 14.83
N LEU A 290 1.70 31.03 15.25
CA LEU A 290 1.31 30.68 16.62
C LEU A 290 2.50 30.75 17.60
N GLY A 291 3.74 30.81 17.10
CA GLY A 291 4.95 30.85 17.92
C GLY A 291 5.30 29.52 18.62
N TYR A 292 4.50 28.46 18.42
CA TYR A 292 4.73 27.11 18.95
C TYR A 292 3.98 26.05 18.13
N ASN A 293 4.47 24.83 18.16
CA ASN A 293 3.82 23.71 17.48
C ASN A 293 2.72 23.10 18.36
N VAL A 294 1.49 23.57 18.20
CA VAL A 294 0.32 23.08 18.93
C VAL A 294 0.10 21.57 18.79
N PHE A 295 0.50 20.99 17.66
CA PHE A 295 0.33 19.56 17.38
C PHE A 295 1.34 18.70 18.16
N THR A 296 2.51 19.22 18.48
CA THR A 296 3.51 18.54 19.31
C THR A 296 3.05 18.48 20.77
N TYR A 297 2.45 19.55 21.29
CA TYR A 297 2.00 19.61 22.67
C TYR A 297 0.68 18.88 22.92
N ASN A 298 -0.18 18.77 21.91
CA ASN A 298 -1.47 18.11 22.05
C ASN A 298 -1.55 16.84 21.18
N VAL A 299 -0.91 15.78 21.67
CA VAL A 299 -0.83 14.46 21.01
C VAL A 299 -2.20 13.92 20.65
N LEU A 300 -3.14 13.93 21.61
CA LEU A 300 -4.49 13.37 21.41
C LEU A 300 -5.23 14.08 20.26
N VAL A 301 -5.17 15.43 20.23
CA VAL A 301 -5.82 16.19 19.16
C VAL A 301 -5.18 15.90 17.81
N SER A 302 -3.84 15.82 17.75
CA SER A 302 -3.15 15.54 16.48
C SER A 302 -3.42 14.13 15.97
N GLU A 303 -3.41 13.12 16.84
CA GLU A 303 -3.58 11.72 16.44
C GLU A 303 -5.04 11.32 16.21
N LEU A 304 -5.96 11.73 17.11
CA LEU A 304 -7.32 11.20 17.09
C LEU A 304 -8.29 12.07 16.30
N ILE A 305 -7.98 13.35 16.08
CA ILE A 305 -8.90 14.29 15.43
C ILE A 305 -8.29 14.83 14.13
N PHE A 306 -7.18 15.57 14.25
CA PHE A 306 -6.65 16.33 13.13
C PHE A 306 -6.15 15.44 11.99
N ALA A 307 -5.22 14.52 12.26
CA ALA A 307 -4.61 13.71 11.23
C ALA A 307 -5.59 12.74 10.53
N PRO A 308 -6.54 12.07 11.20
CA PRO A 308 -7.55 11.25 10.53
C PRO A 308 -8.46 12.07 9.60
N ILE A 309 -8.91 13.25 10.04
CA ILE A 309 -9.77 14.13 9.23
C ILE A 309 -9.00 14.60 7.99
N VAL A 310 -7.77 15.10 8.16
CA VAL A 310 -6.96 15.58 7.03
C VAL A 310 -6.63 14.45 6.06
N ALA A 311 -6.28 13.26 6.57
CA ALA A 311 -6.01 12.10 5.74
C ALA A 311 -7.24 11.68 4.91
N PHE A 312 -8.41 11.68 5.51
CA PHE A 312 -9.66 11.41 4.80
C PHE A 312 -9.93 12.47 3.74
N VAL A 313 -9.82 13.77 4.07
CA VAL A 313 -10.05 14.87 3.13
C VAL A 313 -9.09 14.81 1.95
N ILE A 314 -7.78 14.62 2.19
CA ILE A 314 -6.80 14.47 1.11
C ILE A 314 -7.14 13.28 0.21
N SER A 315 -7.44 12.12 0.79
CA SER A 315 -7.78 10.91 0.04
C SER A 315 -9.06 11.09 -0.77
N PHE A 316 -10.04 11.79 -0.23
CA PHE A 316 -11.29 12.12 -0.91
C PHE A 316 -11.06 13.10 -2.08
N LEU A 317 -10.29 14.16 -1.87
CA LEU A 317 -9.98 15.15 -2.92
C LEU A 317 -9.23 14.50 -4.08
N ILE A 318 -8.30 13.57 -3.81
CA ILE A 318 -7.60 12.81 -4.84
C ILE A 318 -8.59 11.94 -5.60
N GLU A 319 -9.47 11.19 -4.94
CA GLU A 319 -10.51 10.36 -5.58
C GLU A 319 -11.42 11.22 -6.46
N PHE A 320 -11.87 12.36 -5.94
CA PHE A 320 -12.73 13.29 -6.67
C PHE A 320 -12.03 13.82 -7.94
N ALA A 321 -10.80 14.31 -7.82
CA ALA A 321 -10.01 14.80 -8.94
C ALA A 321 -9.81 13.72 -10.02
N ILE A 322 -9.45 12.49 -9.59
CA ILE A 322 -9.29 11.35 -10.50
C ILE A 322 -10.62 11.06 -11.22
N THR A 323 -11.75 11.12 -10.52
CA THR A 323 -13.07 10.84 -11.10
C THR A 323 -13.44 11.84 -12.19
N LEU A 324 -13.02 13.11 -12.07
CA LEU A 324 -13.20 14.13 -13.09
C LEU A 324 -12.27 13.91 -14.30
N ILE A 325 -10.98 13.63 -14.04
CA ILE A 325 -9.93 13.64 -15.06
C ILE A 325 -9.83 12.29 -15.81
N LYS A 326 -10.22 11.17 -15.19
CA LYS A 326 -10.13 9.82 -15.81
C LYS A 326 -10.87 9.70 -17.14
N ARG A 327 -11.81 10.60 -17.43
CA ARG A 327 -12.56 10.63 -18.69
C ARG A 327 -11.72 11.09 -19.88
N ILE A 328 -10.59 11.76 -19.64
CA ILE A 328 -9.65 12.19 -20.67
C ILE A 328 -8.79 10.97 -21.07
N PRO A 329 -8.88 10.42 -22.31
CA PRO A 329 -8.37 9.10 -22.64
C PRO A 329 -6.88 8.89 -22.33
N TYR A 330 -6.00 9.74 -22.84
CA TYR A 330 -4.55 9.58 -22.67
C TYR A 330 -4.10 9.89 -21.23
N VAL A 331 -4.69 10.91 -20.60
CA VAL A 331 -4.40 11.28 -19.22
C VAL A 331 -4.88 10.17 -18.29
N GLY A 332 -6.09 9.65 -18.49
CA GLY A 332 -6.62 8.53 -17.70
C GLY A 332 -5.73 7.30 -17.78
N LYS A 333 -5.18 6.97 -18.95
CA LYS A 333 -4.33 5.81 -19.14
C LYS A 333 -2.94 5.96 -18.50
N TYR A 334 -2.21 7.01 -18.84
CA TYR A 334 -0.80 7.12 -18.48
C TYR A 334 -0.56 7.82 -17.14
N ALA A 335 -1.35 8.85 -16.80
CA ALA A 335 -1.21 9.53 -15.52
C ALA A 335 -1.93 8.82 -14.36
N PHE A 336 -2.94 7.99 -14.66
CA PHE A 336 -3.75 7.31 -13.64
C PHE A 336 -3.85 5.79 -13.83
N GLY A 337 -3.20 5.20 -14.82
CA GLY A 337 -3.15 3.75 -15.03
C GLY A 337 -4.51 3.10 -15.37
N PHE A 338 -5.48 3.87 -15.91
CA PHE A 338 -6.77 3.31 -16.30
C PHE A 338 -6.70 2.68 -17.70
N ASN A 339 -7.13 1.43 -17.82
CA ASN A 339 -7.25 0.76 -19.14
C ASN A 339 -8.42 1.35 -19.93
N ILE A 340 -8.13 1.97 -21.08
CA ILE A 340 -9.12 2.59 -21.98
C ILE A 340 -10.11 1.55 -22.54
N CYS A 341 -9.73 0.26 -22.60
CA CYS A 341 -10.61 -0.81 -23.10
C CYS A 341 -11.94 -0.96 -22.35
N ASN A 342 -12.05 -0.48 -21.11
CA ASN A 342 -13.31 -0.55 -20.37
C ASN A 342 -14.27 0.61 -20.69
N ALA A 343 -13.79 1.73 -21.24
CA ALA A 343 -14.63 2.89 -21.53
C ALA A 343 -15.47 2.73 -22.83
N ARG A 344 -14.96 1.99 -23.83
CA ARG A 344 -15.70 1.77 -25.08
C ARG A 344 -16.84 0.76 -24.97
N THR A 345 -16.74 -0.20 -24.05
CA THR A 345 -17.79 -1.22 -23.86
C THR A 345 -18.98 -0.73 -23.03
N GLU A 346 -18.83 0.34 -22.24
CA GLU A 346 -19.97 0.94 -21.53
C GLU A 346 -20.80 1.86 -22.44
N ASN A 347 -20.15 2.63 -23.33
CA ASN A 347 -20.88 3.50 -24.26
C ASN A 347 -21.66 2.75 -25.35
N THR A 348 -21.16 1.59 -25.82
CA THR A 348 -21.87 0.78 -26.82
C THR A 348 -23.04 -0.03 -26.24
N LYS A 349 -23.15 -0.15 -24.92
CA LYS A 349 -24.34 -0.76 -24.27
C LYS A 349 -25.45 0.24 -23.99
N ASN A 350 -25.13 1.52 -23.82
CA ASN A 350 -26.13 2.58 -23.61
C ASN A 350 -26.74 3.13 -24.91
N GLU A 351 -26.15 2.80 -26.08
CA GLU A 351 -26.71 3.16 -27.40
C GLU A 351 -27.61 2.06 -28.01
N LYS A 352 -27.88 0.96 -27.26
CA LYS A 352 -28.74 -0.16 -27.70
C LYS A 352 -29.91 -0.46 -26.73
N ILE A 353 -30.40 0.55 -26.03
CA ILE A 353 -31.68 0.49 -25.31
C ILE A 353 -32.59 1.58 -25.81
#